data_ff4f0ab1d1ce82a64fba82990a69527e
#
_entry.id   ff4f0ab1d1ce82a64fba82990a69527e
#
_cell.length_a   1.000
_cell.length_b   1.000
_cell.length_c   1.000
_cell.angle_alpha   90.00
_cell.angle_beta   90.00
_cell.angle_gamma   90.00
#
_symmetry.space_group_name_H-M   'P 1'
#
loop_
_entity.id
_entity.type
_entity.pdbx_description
1 polymer ?
#
loop_
_entity_poly.entity_id
_entity_poly.type
_entity_poly.pdbx_seq_one_letter_code
_entity_poly.pdbx_strand_id
1 'polypeptide(L)'
;MQKKYCHGRQKIEAELSENVRGNHCKKSATMTFVGYSYNDDEDEDTTQSWYNDMLFREVSEALQKNLNISESEAERKLYTEGLKIYSAMDPTAQSIAQKKVLQWKTPKDKKLECGYIMMGLDGRVLATIGSRKEKDGLFLFDRANGAYLQPGSTIKPIAVYAPAIEDKIVNFSSLISDTAIQDWAYDANGNTVAGPNNWYEGYRGNITVMTALEISSNAATVNLLNQIGMSESYNYATNKFKLAHLDPDQDSKNIVAMSMGGVHGGTTVREMTASYIPFCNGGTYYEPYTYYYVTDQDNNIILDQRDKRVSSRAISEETAAIMNRLLHQVVSDKEGIGYRAAVTGWDIIGKTGTTDNTYDNWFVGASPYAVAGIWQGHDIPASINQEEEGKNHILWSEIMTEYLKTKEHKDFSIPDTVITQKFCRETGLLANSLCPDTVTGYYTSDNMPGTCVSTHGKVITPPESSYSWSDESSTSDTSDESSTESIESTESGESSTESTESIESVESSTESVESVIETSEPEQTSSTETR
;
A
#
# COMPACT_ATOMS: atom_id res chain seq x y z
N MET A 1 20.28 -26.61 37.56
CA MET A 1 21.01 -27.38 36.52
C MET A 1 20.92 -26.59 35.22
N GLN A 2 21.92 -25.79 34.94
CA GLN A 2 22.02 -25.08 33.66
C GLN A 2 22.33 -26.10 32.57
N LYS A 3 21.41 -26.29 31.64
CA LYS A 3 21.71 -27.03 30.40
C LYS A 3 22.66 -26.16 29.57
N LYS A 4 23.90 -26.58 29.46
CA LYS A 4 24.83 -26.10 28.44
C LYS A 4 24.26 -26.55 27.08
N TYR A 5 23.76 -25.64 26.29
CA TYR A 5 23.49 -25.90 24.88
C TYR A 5 24.83 -25.99 24.16
N CYS A 6 25.14 -27.16 23.62
CA CYS A 6 26.29 -27.32 22.73
C CYS A 6 26.02 -26.58 21.41
N HIS A 7 26.78 -25.54 21.14
CA HIS A 7 26.75 -24.83 19.85
C HIS A 7 27.66 -25.58 18.88
N GLY A 8 27.09 -26.19 17.87
CA GLY A 8 27.81 -26.80 16.78
C GLY A 8 27.79 -25.89 15.54
N ARG A 9 28.94 -25.76 14.93
CA ARG A 9 29.12 -24.97 13.69
C ARG A 9 28.45 -25.67 12.52
N GLN A 10 27.68 -24.94 11.75
CA GLN A 10 27.13 -25.40 10.48
C GLN A 10 27.82 -24.64 9.34
N LYS A 11 28.42 -25.39 8.43
CA LYS A 11 28.97 -24.85 7.20
C LYS A 11 27.83 -24.83 6.17
N ILE A 12 27.43 -23.61 5.74
CA ILE A 12 26.43 -23.43 4.69
C ILE A 12 27.20 -23.33 3.37
N GLU A 13 27.06 -24.34 2.53
CA GLU A 13 27.50 -24.29 1.14
C GLU A 13 26.27 -24.04 0.26
N ALA A 14 26.25 -22.91 -0.41
CA ALA A 14 25.23 -22.61 -1.42
C ALA A 14 25.66 -23.24 -2.75
N GLU A 15 25.10 -24.38 -3.11
CA GLU A 15 25.23 -24.94 -4.46
C GLU A 15 24.09 -24.43 -5.34
N LEU A 16 24.45 -23.82 -6.47
CA LEU A 16 23.49 -23.43 -7.52
C LEU A 16 23.20 -24.68 -8.40
N SER A 17 22.06 -25.31 -8.21
CA SER A 17 21.67 -26.43 -9.06
C SER A 17 20.89 -25.94 -10.30
N GLU A 18 21.37 -26.31 -11.51
CA GLU A 18 20.80 -25.89 -12.80
C GLU A 18 19.65 -26.78 -13.34
N ASN A 19 19.09 -27.70 -12.57
CA ASN A 19 18.13 -28.67 -13.13
C ASN A 19 16.81 -28.72 -12.35
N VAL A 20 15.88 -27.83 -12.69
CA VAL A 20 14.44 -28.10 -12.48
C VAL A 20 13.68 -27.76 -13.78
N ARG A 21 13.05 -28.79 -14.37
CA ARG A 21 12.23 -28.66 -15.56
C ARG A 21 10.95 -27.86 -15.24
N GLY A 22 10.88 -26.65 -15.74
CA GLY A 22 9.73 -25.76 -15.66
C GLY A 22 10.18 -24.31 -15.85
N ASN A 23 9.58 -23.60 -16.78
CA ASN A 23 10.07 -22.32 -17.34
C ASN A 23 10.18 -21.13 -16.37
N HIS A 24 10.19 -21.31 -15.04
CA HIS A 24 10.19 -20.20 -14.08
C HIS A 24 11.19 -20.28 -12.92
N CYS A 25 12.08 -21.27 -12.87
CA CYS A 25 13.07 -21.36 -11.80
C CYS A 25 14.50 -21.41 -12.35
N LYS A 26 15.05 -20.25 -12.72
CA LYS A 26 16.39 -20.19 -13.34
C LYS A 26 17.56 -20.22 -12.38
N LYS A 27 17.41 -20.12 -11.07
CA LYS A 27 18.47 -20.31 -10.05
C LYS A 27 17.84 -20.47 -8.67
N SER A 28 17.85 -21.62 -8.06
CA SER A 28 17.59 -21.79 -6.63
C SER A 28 18.92 -21.94 -5.89
N ALA A 29 19.08 -21.23 -4.77
CA ALA A 29 20.18 -21.46 -3.87
C ALA A 29 19.84 -22.65 -2.97
N THR A 30 20.63 -23.69 -2.99
CA THR A 30 20.49 -24.85 -2.08
C THR A 30 21.26 -24.54 -0.81
N MET A 31 20.56 -24.51 0.33
CA MET A 31 21.21 -24.46 1.63
C MET A 31 21.34 -25.89 2.15
N THR A 32 22.56 -26.38 2.31
CA THR A 32 22.82 -27.66 2.93
C THR A 32 23.25 -27.43 4.37
N PHE A 33 22.43 -27.84 5.33
CA PHE A 33 22.88 -27.93 6.72
C PHE A 33 23.79 -29.16 6.85
N VAL A 34 25.10 -28.95 6.74
CA VAL A 34 26.05 -30.03 6.95
C VAL A 34 26.14 -30.32 8.45
N GLY A 35 25.89 -31.56 8.82
CA GLY A 35 25.87 -31.99 10.20
C GLY A 35 27.17 -31.67 10.94
N TYR A 36 27.07 -31.58 12.27
CA TYR A 36 28.09 -31.25 13.23
C TYR A 36 29.44 -31.93 12.96
N SER A 37 30.51 -31.16 12.79
CA SER A 37 31.83 -31.54 13.15
C SER A 37 32.30 -30.68 14.32
N TYR A 38 32.63 -31.29 15.41
CA TYR A 38 33.19 -30.65 16.58
C TYR A 38 34.65 -30.27 16.26
N ASN A 39 34.92 -29.01 16.04
CA ASN A 39 36.27 -28.48 16.03
C ASN A 39 36.34 -27.36 17.07
N ASP A 40 37.27 -27.51 17.99
CA ASP A 40 37.54 -26.62 19.13
C ASP A 40 38.21 -25.27 18.74
N ASP A 41 38.17 -24.86 17.49
CA ASP A 41 38.77 -23.58 17.09
C ASP A 41 37.78 -22.44 17.37
N GLU A 42 38.14 -21.62 18.33
CA GLU A 42 37.47 -20.39 18.74
C GLU A 42 37.45 -19.41 17.57
N ASP A 43 36.32 -18.65 17.43
CA ASP A 43 36.15 -17.46 16.59
C ASP A 43 35.71 -17.60 15.13
N GLU A 44 34.81 -18.50 14.76
CA GLU A 44 33.96 -18.25 13.59
C GLU A 44 32.57 -17.76 14.00
N ASP A 45 32.17 -16.66 13.38
CA ASP A 45 30.90 -15.99 13.54
C ASP A 45 29.72 -16.97 13.33
N THR A 46 29.05 -17.37 14.40
CA THR A 46 27.92 -18.31 14.37
C THR A 46 26.62 -17.64 13.96
N THR A 47 26.67 -16.37 13.58
CA THR A 47 25.51 -15.55 13.26
C THR A 47 24.93 -15.96 11.91
N GLN A 48 23.67 -16.37 11.88
CA GLN A 48 22.93 -16.65 10.65
C GLN A 48 22.29 -15.35 10.11
N SER A 49 22.04 -15.30 8.78
CA SER A 49 21.31 -14.17 8.19
C SER A 49 19.87 -14.09 8.72
N TRP A 50 19.26 -12.92 8.64
CA TRP A 50 17.82 -12.75 8.93
C TRP A 50 16.96 -13.73 8.14
N TYR A 51 17.34 -13.97 6.88
CA TYR A 51 16.64 -14.91 6.01
C TYR A 51 16.74 -16.35 6.54
N ASN A 52 17.91 -16.75 6.99
CA ASN A 52 18.10 -18.11 7.51
C ASN A 52 17.29 -18.36 8.78
N ASP A 53 17.22 -17.40 9.69
CA ASP A 53 16.39 -17.53 10.90
C ASP A 53 14.90 -17.67 10.55
N MET A 54 14.41 -16.86 9.61
CA MET A 54 13.03 -16.95 9.10
C MET A 54 12.78 -18.31 8.45
N LEU A 55 13.67 -18.73 7.55
CA LEU A 55 13.58 -20.01 6.85
C LEU A 55 13.56 -21.19 7.82
N PHE A 56 14.42 -21.17 8.85
CA PHE A 56 14.46 -22.20 9.87
C PHE A 56 13.12 -22.34 10.60
N ARG A 57 12.53 -21.23 11.03
CA ARG A 57 11.21 -21.22 11.70
C ARG A 57 10.13 -21.79 10.80
N GLU A 58 10.03 -21.32 9.55
CA GLU A 58 9.00 -21.79 8.62
C GLU A 58 9.13 -23.28 8.27
N VAL A 59 10.37 -23.77 8.09
CA VAL A 59 10.58 -25.21 7.85
C VAL A 59 10.26 -26.01 9.10
N SER A 60 10.62 -25.53 10.31
CA SER A 60 10.25 -26.17 11.57
C SER A 60 8.73 -26.29 11.71
N GLU A 61 8.00 -25.21 11.51
CA GLU A 61 6.52 -25.19 11.55
C GLU A 61 5.90 -26.14 10.49
N ALA A 62 6.45 -26.13 9.28
CA ALA A 62 6.01 -27.03 8.23
C ALA A 62 6.25 -28.51 8.54
N LEU A 63 7.39 -28.85 9.16
CA LEU A 63 7.69 -30.21 9.64
C LEU A 63 6.72 -30.62 10.75
N GLN A 64 6.47 -29.75 11.73
CA GLN A 64 5.49 -30.00 12.79
C GLN A 64 4.12 -30.34 12.20
N LYS A 65 3.63 -29.52 11.29
CA LYS A 65 2.32 -29.70 10.66
C LYS A 65 2.27 -30.95 9.76
N ASN A 66 3.28 -31.17 8.93
CA ASN A 66 3.28 -32.25 7.94
C ASN A 66 3.51 -33.64 8.57
N LEU A 67 4.36 -33.71 9.59
CA LEU A 67 4.72 -34.95 10.27
C LEU A 67 3.95 -35.16 11.59
N ASN A 68 3.15 -34.18 12.02
CA ASN A 68 2.45 -34.19 13.31
C ASN A 68 3.39 -34.45 14.50
N ILE A 69 4.50 -33.70 14.56
CA ILE A 69 5.55 -33.78 15.59
C ILE A 69 5.61 -32.50 16.40
N SER A 70 6.26 -32.55 17.56
CA SER A 70 6.49 -31.37 18.40
C SER A 70 7.51 -30.41 17.78
N GLU A 71 7.51 -29.15 18.21
CA GLU A 71 8.51 -28.14 17.84
C GLU A 71 9.93 -28.64 18.13
N SER A 72 10.18 -29.16 19.34
CA SER A 72 11.49 -29.68 19.74
C SER A 72 11.97 -30.84 18.87
N GLU A 73 11.05 -31.65 18.35
CA GLU A 73 11.39 -32.74 17.44
C GLU A 73 11.66 -32.24 16.02
N ALA A 74 10.91 -31.25 15.54
CA ALA A 74 11.16 -30.61 14.26
C ALA A 74 12.52 -29.90 14.25
N GLU A 75 12.85 -29.15 15.32
CA GLU A 75 14.16 -28.53 15.49
C GLU A 75 15.29 -29.57 15.54
N ARG A 76 15.10 -30.66 16.32
CA ARG A 76 16.07 -31.78 16.35
C ARG A 76 16.32 -32.32 14.94
N LYS A 77 15.24 -32.54 14.15
CA LYS A 77 15.41 -33.03 12.77
C LYS A 77 16.20 -32.04 11.91
N LEU A 78 15.92 -30.76 12.01
CA LEU A 78 16.65 -29.70 11.28
C LEU A 78 18.14 -29.71 11.60
N TYR A 79 18.52 -29.95 12.88
CA TYR A 79 19.91 -29.92 13.29
C TYR A 79 20.65 -31.27 13.08
N THR A 80 19.97 -32.42 13.11
CA THR A 80 20.65 -33.72 13.22
C THR A 80 20.42 -34.68 12.05
N GLU A 81 19.38 -34.47 11.22
CA GLU A 81 19.02 -35.44 10.19
C GLU A 81 19.56 -35.08 8.78
N GLY A 82 20.41 -34.05 8.67
CA GLY A 82 21.08 -33.71 7.41
C GLY A 82 20.09 -33.28 6.31
N LEU A 83 19.01 -32.58 6.69
CA LEU A 83 18.03 -32.10 5.75
C LEU A 83 18.63 -31.06 4.77
N LYS A 84 18.25 -31.16 3.52
CA LYS A 84 18.63 -30.20 2.47
C LYS A 84 17.44 -29.30 2.17
N ILE A 85 17.58 -27.99 2.42
CA ILE A 85 16.52 -27.00 2.21
C ILE A 85 16.84 -26.22 0.93
N TYR A 86 15.94 -26.29 -0.04
CA TYR A 86 16.04 -25.54 -1.30
C TYR A 86 15.31 -24.22 -1.15
N SER A 87 16.07 -23.20 -0.76
CA SER A 87 15.59 -21.87 -0.42
C SER A 87 15.08 -21.09 -1.63
N ALA A 88 14.08 -20.23 -1.41
CA ALA A 88 13.58 -19.26 -2.38
C ALA A 88 14.38 -17.94 -2.41
N MET A 89 15.37 -17.78 -1.52
CA MET A 89 16.22 -16.60 -1.42
C MET A 89 16.91 -16.27 -2.74
N ASP A 90 16.97 -14.98 -3.06
CA ASP A 90 17.92 -14.45 -4.05
C ASP A 90 19.16 -13.93 -3.31
N PRO A 91 20.32 -14.65 -3.38
CA PRO A 91 21.51 -14.26 -2.63
C PRO A 91 22.01 -12.86 -2.98
N THR A 92 21.80 -12.42 -4.23
CA THR A 92 22.17 -11.09 -4.69
C THR A 92 21.28 -10.03 -4.04
N ALA A 93 19.96 -10.25 -4.03
CA ALA A 93 19.00 -9.35 -3.38
C ALA A 93 19.27 -9.25 -1.87
N GLN A 94 19.49 -10.40 -1.20
CA GLN A 94 19.81 -10.45 0.23
C GLN A 94 21.10 -9.69 0.56
N SER A 95 22.17 -9.91 -0.21
CA SER A 95 23.45 -9.23 -0.01
C SER A 95 23.37 -7.73 -0.24
N ILE A 96 22.64 -7.29 -1.28
CA ILE A 96 22.41 -5.86 -1.56
C ILE A 96 21.64 -5.22 -0.41
N ALA A 97 20.52 -5.82 0.01
CA ALA A 97 19.69 -5.28 1.08
C ALA A 97 20.47 -5.17 2.38
N GLN A 98 21.16 -6.22 2.79
CA GLN A 98 21.96 -6.23 4.01
C GLN A 98 23.05 -5.14 3.98
N LYS A 99 23.81 -5.07 2.89
CA LYS A 99 24.87 -4.05 2.74
C LYS A 99 24.32 -2.64 2.82
N LYS A 100 23.22 -2.34 2.13
CA LYS A 100 22.62 -0.99 2.10
C LYS A 100 22.04 -0.62 3.45
N VAL A 101 21.34 -1.54 4.11
CA VAL A 101 20.77 -1.30 5.44
C VAL A 101 21.86 -1.06 6.48
N LEU A 102 22.94 -1.85 6.50
CA LEU A 102 24.08 -1.65 7.41
C LEU A 102 24.82 -0.34 7.16
N GLN A 103 24.84 0.13 5.92
CA GLN A 103 25.46 1.42 5.55
C GLN A 103 24.56 2.62 5.81
N TRP A 104 23.28 2.38 6.09
CA TRP A 104 22.32 3.46 6.33
C TRP A 104 22.62 4.21 7.62
N LYS A 105 22.91 5.50 7.50
CA LYS A 105 23.29 6.35 8.62
C LYS A 105 22.10 7.16 9.12
N THR A 106 21.83 7.06 10.41
CA THR A 106 20.84 7.84 11.13
C THR A 106 21.52 8.64 12.26
N PRO A 107 22.27 9.71 11.93
CA PRO A 107 23.16 10.39 12.89
C PRO A 107 22.42 11.06 14.03
N LYS A 108 21.15 11.44 13.82
CA LYS A 108 20.32 12.13 14.81
C LYS A 108 19.52 11.20 15.69
N ASP A 109 19.29 9.96 15.23
CA ASP A 109 18.51 8.97 15.95
C ASP A 109 19.16 7.59 15.92
N LYS A 110 19.95 7.31 16.93
CA LYS A 110 20.69 6.04 17.05
C LYS A 110 19.81 4.86 17.46
N LYS A 111 18.58 5.12 17.96
CA LYS A 111 17.62 4.08 18.37
C LYS A 111 16.65 3.71 17.26
N LEU A 112 16.66 4.49 16.19
CA LEU A 112 15.83 4.23 15.02
C LEU A 112 16.18 2.86 14.45
N GLU A 113 15.17 2.08 14.12
CA GLU A 113 15.28 0.74 13.55
C GLU A 113 14.57 0.65 12.20
N CYS A 114 14.74 -0.49 11.54
CA CYS A 114 13.98 -0.80 10.33
C CYS A 114 13.67 -2.28 10.22
N GLY A 115 12.60 -2.58 9.48
CA GLY A 115 12.31 -3.88 8.89
C GLY A 115 12.22 -3.74 7.38
N TYR A 116 12.83 -4.65 6.63
CA TYR A 116 12.80 -4.65 5.17
C TYR A 116 12.55 -6.06 4.65
N ILE A 117 11.71 -6.18 3.62
CA ILE A 117 11.50 -7.43 2.91
C ILE A 117 11.34 -7.16 1.41
N MET A 118 11.85 -8.07 0.58
CA MET A 118 11.68 -8.07 -0.88
C MET A 118 11.09 -9.40 -1.31
N MET A 119 10.08 -9.37 -2.18
CA MET A 119 9.38 -10.53 -2.70
C MET A 119 9.31 -10.48 -4.23
N GLY A 120 9.37 -11.66 -4.86
CA GLY A 120 8.98 -11.81 -6.26
C GLY A 120 7.47 -11.63 -6.44
N LEU A 121 7.05 -11.37 -7.67
CA LEU A 121 5.64 -11.19 -8.01
C LEU A 121 4.81 -12.49 -7.90
N ASP A 122 5.45 -13.59 -7.55
CA ASP A 122 4.89 -14.92 -7.30
C ASP A 122 4.87 -15.31 -5.81
N GLY A 123 5.12 -14.36 -4.91
CA GLY A 123 5.14 -14.56 -3.46
C GLY A 123 6.47 -15.06 -2.89
N ARG A 124 7.47 -15.34 -3.72
CA ARG A 124 8.82 -15.73 -3.27
C ARG A 124 9.44 -14.66 -2.39
N VAL A 125 9.81 -14.97 -1.16
CA VAL A 125 10.65 -14.07 -0.37
C VAL A 125 12.08 -14.12 -0.90
N LEU A 126 12.57 -13.01 -1.44
CA LEU A 126 13.89 -12.87 -2.05
C LEU A 126 14.94 -12.42 -1.05
N ALA A 127 14.58 -11.54 -0.13
CA ALA A 127 15.45 -10.98 0.90
C ALA A 127 14.63 -10.49 2.10
N THR A 128 15.21 -10.55 3.31
CA THR A 128 14.63 -9.94 4.52
C THR A 128 15.72 -9.43 5.45
N ILE A 129 15.46 -8.28 6.09
CA ILE A 129 16.33 -7.64 7.08
C ILE A 129 15.46 -7.21 8.27
N GLY A 130 15.75 -7.74 9.46
CA GLY A 130 14.98 -7.47 10.67
C GLY A 130 15.48 -6.31 11.52
N SER A 131 16.64 -5.74 11.22
CA SER A 131 17.22 -4.58 11.92
C SER A 131 18.27 -3.89 11.06
N ARG A 132 18.47 -2.59 11.30
CA ARG A 132 19.58 -1.83 10.69
C ARG A 132 20.95 -2.08 11.35
N LYS A 133 20.97 -2.79 12.47
CA LYS A 133 22.21 -3.16 13.17
C LYS A 133 22.76 -4.45 12.63
N GLU A 134 24.06 -4.62 12.81
CA GLU A 134 24.71 -5.90 12.57
C GLU A 134 24.08 -6.96 13.49
N LYS A 135 23.80 -8.11 12.92
CA LYS A 135 23.16 -9.19 13.63
C LYS A 135 24.23 -9.96 14.42
N ASP A 136 24.10 -9.98 15.75
CA ASP A 136 25.08 -10.54 16.70
C ASP A 136 24.57 -11.78 17.45
N GLY A 137 23.50 -12.42 16.95
CA GLY A 137 22.90 -13.61 17.54
C GLY A 137 21.93 -14.32 16.61
N LEU A 138 21.46 -15.49 17.06
CA LEU A 138 20.43 -16.28 16.38
C LEU A 138 19.04 -15.86 16.85
N PHE A 139 18.04 -15.92 15.95
CA PHE A 139 16.63 -15.70 16.24
C PHE A 139 16.32 -14.40 16.98
N LEU A 140 17.08 -13.36 16.68
CA LEU A 140 16.80 -12.02 17.20
C LEU A 140 15.43 -11.51 16.73
N PHE A 141 14.94 -10.45 17.38
CA PHE A 141 13.66 -9.84 17.02
C PHE A 141 13.70 -9.29 15.60
N ASP A 142 12.97 -9.93 14.70
CA ASP A 142 12.87 -9.59 13.29
C ASP A 142 11.68 -8.66 13.06
N ARG A 143 11.96 -7.38 12.84
CA ARG A 143 10.92 -6.34 12.66
C ARG A 143 10.20 -6.46 11.33
N ALA A 144 10.78 -7.14 10.34
CA ALA A 144 10.11 -7.36 9.07
C ALA A 144 9.00 -8.42 9.16
N ASN A 145 9.20 -9.43 10.02
CA ASN A 145 8.32 -10.61 10.10
C ASN A 145 7.55 -10.73 11.43
N GLY A 146 8.01 -10.07 12.50
CA GLY A 146 7.47 -10.27 13.84
C GLY A 146 6.95 -9.00 14.55
N ALA A 147 7.11 -7.81 13.96
CA ALA A 147 6.55 -6.59 14.53
C ALA A 147 5.19 -6.29 13.91
N TYR A 148 4.16 -6.18 14.74
CA TYR A 148 2.81 -5.75 14.32
C TYR A 148 2.70 -4.25 14.50
N LEU A 149 2.60 -3.54 13.39
CA LEU A 149 2.78 -2.10 13.31
C LEU A 149 1.60 -1.45 12.58
N GLN A 150 1.33 -0.19 12.86
CA GLN A 150 0.33 0.56 12.12
C GLN A 150 0.87 0.95 10.75
N PRO A 151 0.22 0.55 9.64
CA PRO A 151 0.73 0.78 8.30
C PRO A 151 0.59 2.23 7.80
N GLY A 152 -0.19 3.05 8.51
CA GLY A 152 -0.51 4.38 8.04
C GLY A 152 -1.12 4.36 6.63
N SER A 153 -0.85 5.36 5.84
CA SER A 153 -1.42 5.52 4.49
C SER A 153 -1.05 4.44 3.46
N THR A 154 -0.19 3.45 3.79
CA THR A 154 0.04 2.29 2.90
C THR A 154 -1.18 1.37 2.80
N ILE A 155 -2.14 1.47 3.71
CA ILE A 155 -3.41 0.72 3.64
C ILE A 155 -4.36 1.25 2.56
N LYS A 156 -4.28 2.55 2.20
CA LYS A 156 -5.23 3.23 1.30
C LYS A 156 -5.45 2.51 -0.03
N PRO A 157 -4.40 2.10 -0.77
CA PRO A 157 -4.57 1.37 -2.03
C PRO A 157 -5.38 0.08 -1.87
N ILE A 158 -5.23 -0.61 -0.74
CA ILE A 158 -5.77 -1.94 -0.47
C ILE A 158 -7.22 -1.86 0.01
N ALA A 159 -7.46 -1.00 1.00
CA ALA A 159 -8.73 -0.94 1.70
C ALA A 159 -9.74 0.04 1.08
N VAL A 160 -9.26 1.00 0.24
CA VAL A 160 -10.14 2.06 -0.28
C VAL A 160 -10.07 2.15 -1.80
N TYR A 161 -8.90 2.39 -2.39
CA TYR A 161 -8.83 2.69 -3.83
C TYR A 161 -9.07 1.46 -4.71
N ALA A 162 -8.48 0.30 -4.37
CA ALA A 162 -8.69 -0.92 -5.15
C ALA A 162 -10.16 -1.38 -5.15
N PRO A 163 -10.87 -1.48 -3.98
CA PRO A 163 -12.29 -1.78 -3.99
C PRO A 163 -13.11 -0.75 -4.77
N ALA A 164 -12.84 0.54 -4.63
CA ALA A 164 -13.59 1.58 -5.34
C ALA A 164 -13.47 1.49 -6.87
N ILE A 165 -12.30 1.08 -7.38
CA ILE A 165 -12.07 0.84 -8.82
C ILE A 165 -12.70 -0.50 -9.26
N GLU A 166 -12.52 -1.58 -8.48
CA GLU A 166 -13.03 -2.91 -8.81
C GLU A 166 -14.56 -2.92 -8.89
N ASP A 167 -15.21 -2.27 -7.93
CA ASP A 167 -16.68 -2.17 -7.86
C ASP A 167 -17.23 -1.02 -8.73
N LYS A 168 -16.36 -0.35 -9.51
CA LYS A 168 -16.73 0.73 -10.45
C LYS A 168 -17.44 1.92 -9.79
N ILE A 169 -17.21 2.15 -8.50
CA ILE A 169 -17.70 3.33 -7.76
C ILE A 169 -17.04 4.58 -8.32
N VAL A 170 -15.75 4.48 -8.65
CA VAL A 170 -14.96 5.53 -9.32
C VAL A 170 -14.13 4.93 -10.46
N ASN A 171 -13.62 5.79 -11.32
CA ASN A 171 -12.58 5.44 -12.30
C ASN A 171 -11.29 6.23 -12.00
N PHE A 172 -10.27 6.06 -12.83
CA PHE A 172 -8.94 6.66 -12.68
C PHE A 172 -8.98 8.19 -12.44
N SER A 173 -9.90 8.88 -13.09
CA SER A 173 -10.01 10.35 -13.08
C SER A 173 -11.25 10.91 -12.43
N SER A 174 -12.12 10.06 -11.84
CA SER A 174 -13.31 10.55 -11.12
C SER A 174 -12.95 11.60 -10.09
N LEU A 175 -13.76 12.65 -9.98
CA LEU A 175 -13.61 13.63 -8.91
C LEU A 175 -14.13 13.07 -7.60
N ILE A 176 -13.33 13.19 -6.55
CA ILE A 176 -13.70 12.87 -5.17
C ILE A 176 -13.46 14.08 -4.27
N SER A 177 -14.23 14.18 -3.19
CA SER A 177 -14.23 15.35 -2.33
C SER A 177 -13.06 15.32 -1.34
N ASP A 178 -12.12 16.26 -1.47
CA ASP A 178 -11.14 16.60 -0.45
C ASP A 178 -11.66 17.77 0.38
N THR A 179 -12.67 17.51 1.21
CA THR A 179 -13.29 18.48 2.12
C THR A 179 -13.41 17.88 3.51
N ALA A 180 -13.42 18.75 4.52
CA ALA A 180 -13.63 18.33 5.89
C ALA A 180 -15.00 17.67 6.08
N ILE A 181 -15.02 16.59 6.86
CA ILE A 181 -16.24 15.99 7.37
C ILE A 181 -16.58 16.70 8.68
N GLN A 182 -17.80 17.20 8.80
CA GLN A 182 -18.27 17.83 10.03
C GLN A 182 -18.42 16.79 11.13
N ASP A 183 -18.27 17.22 12.40
CA ASP A 183 -18.40 16.34 13.58
C ASP A 183 -17.46 15.11 13.54
N TRP A 184 -16.27 15.29 12.99
CA TRP A 184 -15.28 14.23 12.83
C TRP A 184 -14.73 13.70 14.16
N ALA A 185 -14.46 14.61 15.09
CA ALA A 185 -13.87 14.30 16.40
C ALA A 185 -14.32 15.33 17.44
N TYR A 186 -13.93 15.11 18.69
CA TYR A 186 -14.14 16.06 19.77
C TYR A 186 -12.81 16.68 20.20
N ASP A 187 -12.83 18.01 20.47
CA ASP A 187 -11.69 18.71 21.06
C ASP A 187 -11.59 18.43 22.58
N ALA A 188 -10.55 18.96 23.22
CA ALA A 188 -10.34 18.81 24.66
C ALA A 188 -11.47 19.43 25.52
N ASN A 189 -12.31 20.29 24.97
CA ASN A 189 -13.44 20.92 25.62
C ASN A 189 -14.77 20.21 25.35
N GLY A 190 -14.74 19.13 24.53
CA GLY A 190 -15.92 18.36 24.14
C GLY A 190 -16.72 18.97 22.98
N ASN A 191 -16.19 19.97 22.26
CA ASN A 191 -16.82 20.48 21.06
C ASN A 191 -16.45 19.61 19.86
N THR A 192 -17.39 19.42 18.93
CA THR A 192 -17.09 18.74 17.67
C THR A 192 -16.14 19.56 16.80
N VAL A 193 -15.23 18.88 16.14
CA VAL A 193 -14.28 19.46 15.20
C VAL A 193 -14.38 18.75 13.86
N ALA A 194 -14.19 19.50 12.79
CA ALA A 194 -14.17 18.96 11.44
C ALA A 194 -12.82 18.28 11.15
N GLY A 195 -12.83 17.26 10.29
CA GLY A 195 -11.64 16.51 9.91
C GLY A 195 -11.93 15.48 8.79
N PRO A 196 -11.01 14.52 8.56
CA PRO A 196 -9.67 14.47 9.11
C PRO A 196 -8.77 15.57 8.52
N ASN A 197 -7.73 15.96 9.26
CA ASN A 197 -6.72 16.85 8.71
C ASN A 197 -5.87 16.13 7.66
N ASN A 198 -5.51 16.86 6.60
CA ASN A 198 -4.49 16.43 5.66
C ASN A 198 -3.09 16.72 6.21
N TRP A 199 -2.05 16.12 5.62
CA TRP A 199 -0.65 16.45 5.94
C TRP A 199 -0.23 17.82 5.37
N TYR A 200 -0.97 18.33 4.38
CA TYR A 200 -0.86 19.68 3.82
C TYR A 200 -1.92 20.59 4.45
N GLU A 201 -1.74 21.90 4.32
CA GLU A 201 -2.65 22.88 4.90
C GLU A 201 -4.01 22.87 4.17
N GLY A 202 -5.08 22.71 4.93
CA GLY A 202 -6.47 22.81 4.46
C GLY A 202 -6.93 21.64 3.56
N TYR A 203 -7.83 21.97 2.63
CA TYR A 203 -8.50 21.04 1.72
C TYR A 203 -8.51 21.61 0.31
N ARG A 204 -8.44 20.73 -0.69
CA ARG A 204 -8.35 21.12 -2.12
C ARG A 204 -9.69 21.08 -2.86
N GLY A 205 -10.80 20.77 -2.17
CA GLY A 205 -12.11 20.63 -2.81
C GLY A 205 -12.23 19.34 -3.63
N ASN A 206 -12.82 19.41 -4.80
CA ASN A 206 -12.93 18.25 -5.67
C ASN A 206 -11.60 18.01 -6.41
N ILE A 207 -10.99 16.87 -6.19
CA ILE A 207 -9.76 16.43 -6.84
C ILE A 207 -9.96 15.05 -7.48
N THR A 208 -9.16 14.73 -8.49
CA THR A 208 -9.25 13.41 -9.12
C THR A 208 -8.80 12.29 -8.20
N VAL A 209 -9.30 11.07 -8.40
CA VAL A 209 -8.83 9.85 -7.72
C VAL A 209 -7.31 9.73 -7.82
N MET A 210 -6.77 9.99 -9.03
CA MET A 210 -5.32 10.03 -9.25
C MET A 210 -4.62 11.00 -8.31
N THR A 211 -5.03 12.26 -8.30
CA THR A 211 -4.43 13.30 -7.44
C THR A 211 -4.58 12.97 -5.96
N ALA A 212 -5.74 12.48 -5.54
CA ALA A 212 -6.00 12.13 -4.14
C ALA A 212 -5.06 11.04 -3.61
N LEU A 213 -4.78 10.00 -4.42
CA LEU A 213 -3.82 8.95 -4.06
C LEU A 213 -2.38 9.45 -4.14
N GLU A 214 -2.04 10.23 -5.18
CA GLU A 214 -0.74 10.84 -5.43
C GLU A 214 -0.25 11.67 -4.24
N ILE A 215 -1.10 12.58 -3.74
CA ILE A 215 -0.82 13.40 -2.56
C ILE A 215 -1.25 12.75 -1.24
N SER A 216 -1.81 11.55 -1.29
CA SER A 216 -2.28 10.83 -0.09
C SER A 216 -3.28 11.62 0.76
N SER A 217 -4.26 12.32 0.14
CA SER A 217 -5.29 13.04 0.88
C SER A 217 -6.03 12.13 1.88
N ASN A 218 -6.13 12.57 3.13
CA ASN A 218 -6.90 11.87 4.16
C ASN A 218 -8.39 12.09 3.95
N ALA A 219 -8.81 13.34 3.78
CA ALA A 219 -10.22 13.69 3.64
C ALA A 219 -10.84 13.05 2.40
N ALA A 220 -10.16 13.12 1.23
CA ALA A 220 -10.65 12.47 0.02
C ALA A 220 -10.76 10.95 0.18
N THR A 221 -9.80 10.32 0.88
CA THR A 221 -9.83 8.87 1.14
C THR A 221 -11.00 8.47 2.04
N VAL A 222 -11.26 9.22 3.12
CA VAL A 222 -12.42 8.97 3.99
C VAL A 222 -13.73 9.17 3.24
N ASN A 223 -13.87 10.24 2.46
CA ASN A 223 -15.06 10.48 1.64
C ASN A 223 -15.29 9.37 0.60
N LEU A 224 -14.22 8.79 0.05
CA LEU A 224 -14.30 7.63 -0.85
C LEU A 224 -14.68 6.36 -0.09
N LEU A 225 -14.09 6.14 1.10
CA LEU A 225 -14.44 4.99 1.96
C LEU A 225 -15.93 4.99 2.34
N ASN A 226 -16.51 6.16 2.61
CA ASN A 226 -17.93 6.28 2.90
C ASN A 226 -18.82 5.81 1.73
N GLN A 227 -18.35 5.91 0.49
CA GLN A 227 -19.08 5.41 -0.70
C GLN A 227 -18.95 3.88 -0.85
N ILE A 228 -17.81 3.31 -0.49
CA ILE A 228 -17.56 1.87 -0.54
C ILE A 228 -18.28 1.16 0.62
N GLY A 229 -18.28 1.76 1.79
CA GLY A 229 -18.74 1.20 3.04
C GLY A 229 -17.67 0.39 3.79
N MET A 230 -17.76 0.43 5.11
CA MET A 230 -16.77 -0.18 6.02
C MET A 230 -16.63 -1.69 5.84
N SER A 231 -17.75 -2.40 5.65
CA SER A 231 -17.76 -3.86 5.49
C SER A 231 -16.96 -4.31 4.28
N GLU A 232 -17.14 -3.64 3.15
CA GLU A 232 -16.44 -3.98 1.91
C GLU A 232 -14.95 -3.63 2.00
N SER A 233 -14.62 -2.45 2.52
CA SER A 233 -13.25 -2.04 2.80
C SER A 233 -12.50 -3.07 3.66
N TYR A 234 -13.11 -3.51 4.77
CA TYR A 234 -12.53 -4.52 5.66
C TYR A 234 -12.41 -5.89 4.97
N ASN A 235 -13.42 -6.30 4.18
CA ASN A 235 -13.41 -7.52 3.39
C ASN A 235 -12.24 -7.54 2.39
N TYR A 236 -12.02 -6.44 1.67
CA TYR A 236 -10.86 -6.35 0.76
C TYR A 236 -9.55 -6.45 1.53
N ALA A 237 -9.37 -5.68 2.58
CA ALA A 237 -8.12 -5.69 3.36
C ALA A 237 -7.79 -7.10 3.90
N THR A 238 -8.77 -7.80 4.49
CA THR A 238 -8.54 -9.08 5.17
C THR A 238 -8.66 -10.30 4.25
N ASN A 239 -9.73 -10.39 3.45
CA ASN A 239 -10.04 -11.59 2.66
C ASN A 239 -9.41 -11.57 1.26
N LYS A 240 -9.26 -10.39 0.65
CA LYS A 240 -8.69 -10.25 -0.69
C LYS A 240 -7.17 -10.01 -0.65
N PHE A 241 -6.73 -9.07 0.16
CA PHE A 241 -5.31 -8.67 0.26
C PHE A 241 -4.58 -9.29 1.46
N LYS A 242 -5.30 -10.07 2.30
CA LYS A 242 -4.74 -10.95 3.33
C LYS A 242 -3.97 -10.24 4.46
N LEU A 243 -4.41 -9.07 4.90
CA LEU A 243 -3.96 -8.49 6.15
C LEU A 243 -4.62 -9.25 7.31
N ALA A 244 -3.94 -10.31 7.79
CA ALA A 244 -4.53 -11.31 8.67
C ALA A 244 -4.69 -10.85 10.13
N HIS A 245 -3.97 -9.80 10.54
CA HIS A 245 -3.90 -9.35 11.93
C HIS A 245 -4.80 -8.13 12.24
N LEU A 246 -5.61 -7.67 11.29
CA LEU A 246 -6.61 -6.64 11.56
C LEU A 246 -7.66 -7.17 12.55
N ASP A 247 -7.96 -6.38 13.59
CA ASP A 247 -8.92 -6.77 14.62
C ASP A 247 -10.36 -6.69 14.08
N PRO A 248 -11.10 -7.82 14.04
CA PRO A 248 -12.45 -7.85 13.47
C PRO A 248 -13.47 -7.03 14.27
N ASP A 249 -13.25 -6.82 15.57
CA ASP A 249 -14.18 -6.09 16.42
C ASP A 249 -13.92 -4.58 16.43
N GLN A 250 -12.67 -4.18 16.30
CA GLN A 250 -12.26 -2.78 16.37
C GLN A 250 -12.02 -2.19 14.98
N ASP A 251 -11.16 -2.82 14.16
CA ASP A 251 -10.76 -2.24 12.87
C ASP A 251 -11.89 -2.24 11.85
N SER A 252 -12.78 -3.26 11.87
CA SER A 252 -13.94 -3.35 10.95
C SER A 252 -14.96 -2.22 11.12
N LYS A 253 -14.90 -1.50 12.24
CA LYS A 253 -15.84 -0.42 12.59
C LYS A 253 -15.15 0.95 12.68
N ASN A 254 -13.84 0.98 12.51
CA ASN A 254 -13.03 2.19 12.68
C ASN A 254 -12.65 2.78 11.31
N ILE A 255 -13.27 3.90 10.95
CA ILE A 255 -13.03 4.58 9.69
C ILE A 255 -11.57 5.06 9.57
N VAL A 256 -10.92 5.45 10.68
CA VAL A 256 -9.50 5.84 10.71
C VAL A 256 -8.60 4.63 10.42
N ALA A 257 -8.93 3.47 10.99
CA ALA A 257 -8.21 2.22 10.72
C ALA A 257 -8.20 1.90 9.23
N MET A 258 -9.38 1.89 8.60
CA MET A 258 -9.53 1.46 7.21
C MET A 258 -9.10 2.50 6.18
N SER A 259 -9.18 3.81 6.51
CA SER A 259 -8.82 4.88 5.58
C SER A 259 -7.40 5.42 5.75
N MET A 260 -6.84 5.37 6.94
CA MET A 260 -5.55 5.99 7.26
C MET A 260 -4.54 5.03 7.92
N GLY A 261 -4.95 3.80 8.22
CA GLY A 261 -4.07 2.76 8.76
C GLY A 261 -3.76 2.88 10.25
N GLY A 262 -4.57 3.61 11.01
CA GLY A 262 -4.54 3.60 12.47
C GLY A 262 -5.18 2.33 13.03
N VAL A 263 -4.69 1.17 12.60
CA VAL A 263 -5.27 -0.15 12.93
C VAL A 263 -4.88 -0.59 14.32
N HIS A 264 -5.78 -1.32 14.98
CA HIS A 264 -5.56 -1.85 16.32
C HIS A 264 -4.69 -3.12 16.31
N GLY A 265 -5.00 -4.06 15.42
CA GLY A 265 -4.28 -5.33 15.33
C GLY A 265 -2.88 -5.21 14.71
N GLY A 266 -2.63 -4.17 13.95
CA GLY A 266 -1.37 -3.96 13.23
C GLY A 266 -1.22 -4.85 11.99
N THR A 267 -0.06 -4.74 11.34
CA THR A 267 0.37 -5.60 10.24
C THR A 267 1.89 -5.71 10.24
N THR A 268 2.44 -6.79 9.70
CA THR A 268 3.89 -6.92 9.52
C THR A 268 4.35 -6.28 8.20
N VAL A 269 5.66 -5.98 8.10
CA VAL A 269 6.24 -5.52 6.82
C VAL A 269 6.03 -6.59 5.75
N ARG A 270 6.10 -7.87 6.13
CA ARG A 270 5.86 -9.01 5.25
C ARG A 270 4.43 -9.01 4.68
N GLU A 271 3.41 -8.89 5.52
CA GLU A 271 2.01 -8.90 5.08
C GLU A 271 1.71 -7.69 4.20
N MET A 272 2.13 -6.51 4.62
CA MET A 272 1.92 -5.29 3.85
C MET A 272 2.64 -5.34 2.49
N THR A 273 3.84 -5.94 2.41
CA THR A 273 4.55 -6.13 1.14
C THR A 273 3.82 -7.12 0.23
N ALA A 274 3.37 -8.25 0.77
CA ALA A 274 2.62 -9.26 0.02
C ALA A 274 1.31 -8.73 -0.54
N SER A 275 0.62 -7.85 0.19
CA SER A 275 -0.63 -7.24 -0.23
C SER A 275 -0.51 -6.30 -1.45
N TYR A 276 0.72 -5.88 -1.83
CA TYR A 276 0.97 -5.10 -3.04
C TYR A 276 1.26 -5.95 -4.28
N ILE A 277 1.54 -7.25 -4.13
CA ILE A 277 1.80 -8.17 -5.25
C ILE A 277 0.67 -8.14 -6.31
N PRO A 278 -0.63 -8.12 -5.94
CA PRO A 278 -1.71 -8.06 -6.91
C PRO A 278 -1.64 -6.88 -7.88
N PHE A 279 -1.13 -5.74 -7.46
CA PHE A 279 -0.97 -4.55 -8.32
C PHE A 279 0.11 -4.70 -9.39
N CYS A 280 0.91 -5.78 -9.31
CA CYS A 280 2.10 -5.97 -10.14
C CYS A 280 2.01 -7.19 -11.07
N ASN A 281 1.02 -8.08 -10.87
CA ASN A 281 0.95 -9.38 -11.53
C ASN A 281 -0.42 -9.71 -12.11
N GLY A 282 -1.26 -8.70 -12.35
CA GLY A 282 -2.61 -8.90 -12.91
C GLY A 282 -3.64 -9.34 -11.86
N GLY A 283 -3.48 -8.93 -10.58
CA GLY A 283 -4.51 -9.04 -9.55
C GLY A 283 -4.50 -10.30 -8.70
N THR A 284 -3.44 -11.10 -8.75
CA THR A 284 -3.34 -12.34 -7.97
C THR A 284 -2.50 -12.15 -6.72
N TYR A 285 -3.09 -12.41 -5.55
CA TYR A 285 -2.34 -12.53 -4.30
C TYR A 285 -1.66 -13.90 -4.24
N TYR A 286 -0.42 -13.92 -3.77
CA TYR A 286 0.33 -15.12 -3.43
C TYR A 286 0.74 -15.08 -1.96
N GLU A 287 0.51 -16.17 -1.24
CA GLU A 287 1.06 -16.31 0.11
C GLU A 287 2.59 -16.36 0.06
N PRO A 288 3.28 -15.54 0.87
CA PRO A 288 4.73 -15.51 0.88
C PRO A 288 5.35 -16.85 1.30
N TYR A 289 6.40 -17.29 0.59
CA TYR A 289 7.12 -18.51 0.89
C TYR A 289 8.64 -18.31 0.79
N THR A 290 9.38 -19.09 1.61
CA THR A 290 10.83 -18.98 1.78
C THR A 290 11.63 -20.13 1.21
N TYR A 291 10.99 -21.26 0.88
CA TYR A 291 11.63 -22.43 0.30
C TYR A 291 10.75 -23.08 -0.77
N TYR A 292 11.39 -23.80 -1.68
CA TYR A 292 10.70 -24.58 -2.71
C TYR A 292 10.35 -25.99 -2.21
N TYR A 293 11.34 -26.69 -1.63
CA TYR A 293 11.18 -28.02 -1.08
C TYR A 293 12.31 -28.36 -0.09
N VAL A 294 12.09 -29.40 0.70
CA VAL A 294 13.06 -29.96 1.65
C VAL A 294 13.21 -31.45 1.39
N THR A 295 14.45 -31.94 1.38
CA THR A 295 14.75 -33.37 1.25
C THR A 295 15.52 -33.90 2.46
N ASP A 296 15.48 -35.20 2.64
CA ASP A 296 16.39 -35.92 3.54
C ASP A 296 17.78 -36.12 2.90
N GLN A 297 18.66 -36.86 3.59
CA GLN A 297 20.00 -37.20 3.11
C GLN A 297 19.99 -38.01 1.81
N ASP A 298 18.95 -38.84 1.62
CA ASP A 298 18.78 -39.74 0.48
C ASP A 298 18.07 -39.02 -0.71
N ASN A 299 17.84 -37.73 -0.59
CA ASN A 299 17.11 -36.86 -1.54
C ASN A 299 15.60 -37.18 -1.70
N ASN A 300 15.00 -37.88 -0.74
CA ASN A 300 13.55 -38.02 -0.70
C ASN A 300 12.93 -36.69 -0.27
N ILE A 301 11.89 -36.25 -0.98
CA ILE A 301 11.19 -35.00 -0.68
C ILE A 301 10.32 -35.20 0.57
N ILE A 302 10.57 -34.38 1.61
CA ILE A 302 9.81 -34.36 2.87
C ILE A 302 8.75 -33.25 2.82
N LEU A 303 9.12 -32.06 2.34
CA LEU A 303 8.23 -30.92 2.15
C LEU A 303 8.35 -30.44 0.71
N ASP A 304 7.22 -30.10 0.07
CA ASP A 304 7.18 -29.55 -1.29
C ASP A 304 6.14 -28.45 -1.39
N GLN A 305 6.58 -27.24 -1.77
CA GLN A 305 5.72 -26.08 -1.99
C GLN A 305 5.63 -25.67 -3.47
N ARG A 306 6.34 -26.32 -4.38
CA ARG A 306 6.42 -25.92 -5.80
C ARG A 306 5.06 -25.91 -6.50
N ASP A 307 4.24 -26.94 -6.22
CA ASP A 307 2.91 -27.10 -6.80
C ASP A 307 1.76 -26.77 -5.79
N LYS A 308 2.11 -26.33 -4.59
CA LYS A 308 1.18 -26.06 -3.49
C LYS A 308 1.10 -24.58 -3.13
N ARG A 309 1.55 -23.70 -4.05
CA ARG A 309 1.50 -22.26 -3.79
C ARG A 309 0.06 -21.82 -3.57
N VAL A 310 -0.19 -21.27 -2.39
CA VAL A 310 -1.48 -20.69 -2.08
C VAL A 310 -1.59 -19.36 -2.80
N SER A 311 -2.59 -19.25 -3.66
CA SER A 311 -2.89 -18.02 -4.37
C SER A 311 -4.40 -17.81 -4.44
N SER A 312 -4.80 -16.56 -4.53
CA SER A 312 -6.19 -16.16 -4.72
C SER A 312 -6.30 -14.91 -5.58
N ARG A 313 -7.39 -14.80 -6.34
CA ARG A 313 -7.70 -13.56 -7.05
C ARG A 313 -8.10 -12.49 -6.04
N ALA A 314 -7.31 -11.42 -5.92
CA ALA A 314 -7.64 -10.28 -5.07
C ALA A 314 -8.54 -9.28 -5.81
N ILE A 315 -8.16 -8.92 -7.04
CA ILE A 315 -8.84 -7.97 -7.93
C ILE A 315 -8.74 -8.45 -9.37
N SER A 316 -9.50 -7.84 -10.28
CA SER A 316 -9.41 -8.08 -11.72
C SER A 316 -8.05 -7.64 -12.29
N GLU A 317 -7.72 -8.11 -13.48
CA GLU A 317 -6.49 -7.72 -14.18
C GLU A 317 -6.53 -6.24 -14.57
N GLU A 318 -7.68 -5.76 -14.95
CA GLU A 318 -7.95 -4.37 -15.28
C GLU A 318 -7.76 -3.46 -14.07
N THR A 319 -8.37 -3.80 -12.95
CA THR A 319 -8.19 -3.03 -11.70
C THR A 319 -6.74 -3.04 -11.24
N ALA A 320 -6.06 -4.17 -11.36
CA ALA A 320 -4.63 -4.26 -11.04
C ALA A 320 -3.80 -3.29 -11.88
N ALA A 321 -4.04 -3.23 -13.20
CA ALA A 321 -3.35 -2.31 -14.10
C ALA A 321 -3.70 -0.84 -13.82
N ILE A 322 -4.96 -0.52 -13.55
CA ILE A 322 -5.41 0.83 -13.19
C ILE A 322 -4.75 1.27 -11.87
N MET A 323 -4.78 0.42 -10.84
CA MET A 323 -4.14 0.70 -9.55
C MET A 323 -2.62 0.83 -9.66
N ASN A 324 -2.00 0.00 -10.50
CA ASN A 324 -0.58 0.11 -10.82
C ASN A 324 -0.24 1.50 -11.37
N ARG A 325 -1.02 2.00 -12.32
CA ARG A 325 -0.80 3.34 -12.90
C ARG A 325 -1.13 4.47 -11.92
N LEU A 326 -2.11 4.31 -11.03
CA LEU A 326 -2.37 5.25 -9.93
C LEU A 326 -1.17 5.32 -8.96
N LEU A 327 -0.63 4.16 -8.56
CA LEU A 327 0.54 4.07 -7.68
C LEU A 327 1.84 4.54 -8.38
N HIS A 328 1.91 4.47 -9.70
CA HIS A 328 3.01 5.04 -10.47
C HIS A 328 3.07 6.57 -10.32
N GLN A 329 1.91 7.27 -10.34
CA GLN A 329 1.87 8.73 -10.15
C GLN A 329 2.47 9.16 -8.79
N VAL A 330 2.23 8.38 -7.73
CA VAL A 330 2.80 8.65 -6.40
C VAL A 330 4.32 8.75 -6.41
N VAL A 331 4.99 8.03 -7.33
CA VAL A 331 6.46 7.94 -7.40
C VAL A 331 7.04 8.75 -8.56
N SER A 332 6.35 8.82 -9.69
CA SER A 332 6.86 9.44 -10.93
C SER A 332 6.64 10.94 -11.00
N ASP A 333 5.57 11.46 -10.38
CA ASP A 333 5.28 12.89 -10.35
C ASP A 333 6.06 13.58 -9.23
N LYS A 334 6.44 14.83 -9.45
CA LYS A 334 7.16 15.66 -8.46
C LYS A 334 6.28 16.06 -7.27
N GLU A 335 4.97 16.15 -7.49
CA GLU A 335 3.96 16.38 -6.45
C GLU A 335 3.65 15.10 -5.67
N GLY A 336 4.01 13.93 -6.21
CA GLY A 336 3.82 12.63 -5.57
C GLY A 336 4.65 12.47 -4.32
N ILE A 337 4.00 12.07 -3.22
CA ILE A 337 4.65 11.96 -1.91
C ILE A 337 5.75 10.88 -1.84
N GLY A 338 5.78 9.98 -2.82
CA GLY A 338 6.78 8.92 -2.95
C GLY A 338 7.92 9.22 -3.94
N TYR A 339 8.00 10.42 -4.50
CA TYR A 339 8.93 10.76 -5.61
C TYR A 339 10.40 10.41 -5.34
N ARG A 340 10.83 10.40 -4.07
CA ARG A 340 12.21 10.02 -3.67
C ARG A 340 12.49 8.52 -3.82
N ALA A 341 11.46 7.69 -4.00
CA ALA A 341 11.62 6.27 -4.27
C ALA A 341 11.80 5.95 -5.76
N ALA A 342 11.73 6.95 -6.64
CA ALA A 342 11.94 6.74 -8.06
C ALA A 342 13.31 6.13 -8.36
N VAL A 343 13.34 5.20 -9.31
CA VAL A 343 14.57 4.60 -9.86
C VAL A 343 14.69 5.01 -11.32
N THR A 344 15.74 5.75 -11.63
CA THR A 344 15.93 6.33 -12.97
C THR A 344 15.88 5.26 -14.07
N GLY A 345 15.02 5.46 -15.06
CA GLY A 345 14.87 4.58 -16.20
C GLY A 345 14.06 3.31 -15.92
N TRP A 346 13.36 3.23 -14.79
CA TRP A 346 12.51 2.10 -14.45
C TRP A 346 11.08 2.51 -14.12
N ASP A 347 10.13 1.67 -14.49
CA ASP A 347 8.72 1.80 -14.13
C ASP A 347 8.53 1.34 -12.67
N ILE A 348 8.36 2.30 -11.77
CA ILE A 348 8.25 2.08 -10.34
C ILE A 348 6.87 2.52 -9.85
N ILE A 349 6.28 1.73 -8.99
CA ILE A 349 5.05 2.05 -8.27
C ILE A 349 5.32 2.05 -6.77
N GLY A 350 4.51 2.77 -6.00
CA GLY A 350 4.65 2.70 -4.54
C GLY A 350 3.74 3.62 -3.77
N LYS A 351 3.76 3.45 -2.46
CA LYS A 351 3.00 4.26 -1.51
C LYS A 351 3.78 4.46 -0.22
N THR A 352 3.80 5.68 0.29
CA THR A 352 4.31 6.03 1.61
C THR A 352 3.24 5.81 2.68
N GLY A 353 3.66 5.54 3.90
CA GLY A 353 2.83 5.54 5.09
C GLY A 353 3.53 6.29 6.21
N THR A 354 2.78 7.09 6.94
CA THR A 354 3.23 7.78 8.14
C THR A 354 2.11 7.71 9.13
N THR A 355 2.41 7.35 10.37
CA THR A 355 1.45 7.35 11.47
C THR A 355 1.47 8.68 12.22
N ASP A 356 0.46 8.89 13.06
CA ASP A 356 0.39 10.09 13.90
C ASP A 356 1.66 10.28 14.73
N ASN A 357 2.05 11.53 14.93
CA ASN A 357 3.30 11.89 15.59
C ASN A 357 4.57 11.32 14.94
N THR A 358 4.47 10.83 13.70
CA THR A 358 5.60 10.26 12.95
C THR A 358 6.29 9.12 13.74
N TYR A 359 5.52 8.23 14.37
CA TYR A 359 6.09 7.07 15.07
C TYR A 359 6.57 6.00 14.09
N ASP A 360 5.88 5.86 12.96
CA ASP A 360 6.20 4.91 11.91
C ASP A 360 6.30 5.61 10.56
N ASN A 361 7.35 5.31 9.82
CA ASN A 361 7.46 5.64 8.41
C ASN A 361 7.52 4.36 7.58
N TRP A 362 6.65 4.25 6.60
CA TRP A 362 6.54 3.13 5.68
C TRP A 362 6.78 3.55 4.24
N PHE A 363 7.32 2.64 3.47
CA PHE A 363 7.23 2.67 2.03
C PHE A 363 7.06 1.25 1.51
N VAL A 364 6.04 1.03 0.69
CA VAL A 364 5.87 -0.21 -0.08
C VAL A 364 5.83 0.16 -1.54
N GLY A 365 6.72 -0.43 -2.31
CA GLY A 365 6.83 -0.16 -3.73
C GLY A 365 7.27 -1.37 -4.52
N ALA A 366 7.18 -1.28 -5.83
CA ALA A 366 7.52 -2.35 -6.73
C ALA A 366 8.15 -1.88 -8.03
N SER A 367 8.96 -2.77 -8.58
CA SER A 367 9.40 -2.79 -9.97
C SER A 367 8.72 -3.95 -10.70
N PRO A 368 8.83 -4.05 -12.03
CA PRO A 368 8.30 -5.21 -12.76
C PRO A 368 8.90 -6.57 -12.37
N TYR A 369 9.88 -6.60 -11.46
CA TYR A 369 10.56 -7.81 -10.99
C TYR A 369 10.27 -8.20 -9.53
N ALA A 370 10.04 -7.21 -8.67
CA ALA A 370 9.89 -7.45 -7.25
C ALA A 370 9.10 -6.34 -6.57
N VAL A 371 8.36 -6.72 -5.53
CA VAL A 371 7.75 -5.82 -4.54
C VAL A 371 8.65 -5.79 -3.32
N ALA A 372 8.87 -4.62 -2.71
CA ALA A 372 9.60 -4.51 -1.46
C ALA A 372 8.93 -3.51 -0.52
N GLY A 373 8.90 -3.87 0.76
CA GLY A 373 8.42 -3.03 1.84
C GLY A 373 9.54 -2.68 2.80
N ILE A 374 9.51 -1.47 3.32
CA ILE A 374 10.38 -0.99 4.37
C ILE A 374 9.60 -0.22 5.41
N TRP A 375 9.84 -0.53 6.66
CA TRP A 375 9.41 0.22 7.83
C TRP A 375 10.60 0.84 8.53
N GLN A 376 10.39 2.02 9.10
CA GLN A 376 11.35 2.76 9.92
C GLN A 376 10.60 3.28 11.15
N GLY A 377 11.14 3.05 12.34
CA GLY A 377 10.53 3.48 13.59
C GLY A 377 11.35 3.04 14.80
N HIS A 378 10.73 3.04 15.98
CA HIS A 378 11.33 2.63 17.23
C HIS A 378 10.61 1.42 17.83
N ASP A 379 11.36 0.56 18.55
CA ASP A 379 10.76 -0.59 19.25
C ASP A 379 9.77 -0.15 20.34
N ILE A 380 10.03 0.99 20.96
CA ILE A 380 9.10 1.68 21.85
C ILE A 380 8.64 2.94 21.11
N PRO A 381 7.34 3.10 20.84
CA PRO A 381 6.83 4.20 20.02
C PRO A 381 7.38 5.57 20.48
N ALA A 382 8.04 6.25 19.57
CA ALA A 382 8.59 7.58 19.74
C ALA A 382 8.65 8.28 18.40
N SER A 383 8.48 9.61 18.37
CA SER A 383 8.56 10.39 17.14
C SER A 383 9.94 10.24 16.50
N ILE A 384 9.93 9.94 15.20
CA ILE A 384 11.14 9.91 14.38
C ILE A 384 11.66 11.36 14.25
N ASN A 385 12.97 11.53 14.40
CA ASN A 385 13.57 12.84 14.22
C ASN A 385 13.31 13.37 12.81
N GLN A 386 12.89 14.62 12.68
CA GLN A 386 12.50 15.24 11.40
C GLN A 386 13.58 15.12 10.31
N GLU A 387 14.87 15.12 10.66
CA GLU A 387 15.95 14.94 9.70
C GLU A 387 16.07 13.49 9.18
N GLU A 388 15.47 12.53 9.89
CA GLU A 388 15.46 11.11 9.53
C GLU A 388 14.14 10.69 8.87
N GLU A 389 13.12 11.53 8.95
CA GLU A 389 11.81 11.27 8.36
C GLU A 389 11.91 11.09 6.85
N GLY A 390 11.21 10.07 6.33
CA GLY A 390 11.16 9.79 4.90
C GLY A 390 12.46 9.31 4.27
N LYS A 391 13.50 8.99 5.06
CA LYS A 391 14.73 8.39 4.51
C LYS A 391 14.57 6.91 4.13
N ASN A 392 13.57 6.24 4.65
CA ASN A 392 13.28 4.84 4.34
C ASN A 392 13.01 4.62 2.84
N HIS A 393 12.26 5.50 2.18
CA HIS A 393 12.00 5.34 0.74
C HIS A 393 13.21 5.69 -0.13
N ILE A 394 14.14 6.51 0.36
CA ILE A 394 15.44 6.70 -0.30
C ILE A 394 16.26 5.42 -0.21
N LEU A 395 16.35 4.80 0.98
CA LEU A 395 17.03 3.52 1.17
C LEU A 395 16.41 2.41 0.30
N TRP A 396 15.06 2.37 0.22
CA TRP A 396 14.35 1.47 -0.67
C TRP A 396 14.79 1.66 -2.13
N SER A 397 14.82 2.91 -2.61
CA SER A 397 15.27 3.26 -3.96
C SER A 397 16.72 2.84 -4.23
N GLU A 398 17.61 3.03 -3.27
CA GLU A 398 19.01 2.61 -3.39
C GLU A 398 19.17 1.09 -3.50
N ILE A 399 18.40 0.32 -2.70
CA ILE A 399 18.40 -1.15 -2.76
C ILE A 399 17.85 -1.61 -4.11
N MET A 400 16.70 -1.05 -4.52
CA MET A 400 16.04 -1.41 -5.79
C MET A 400 16.92 -1.04 -7.00
N THR A 401 17.59 0.11 -6.96
CA THR A 401 18.52 0.55 -8.01
C THR A 401 19.65 -0.47 -8.21
N GLU A 402 20.28 -0.94 -7.13
CA GLU A 402 21.35 -1.94 -7.24
C GLU A 402 20.81 -3.30 -7.72
N TYR A 403 19.65 -3.71 -7.23
CA TYR A 403 19.00 -4.96 -7.64
C TYR A 403 18.66 -4.96 -9.14
N LEU A 404 18.11 -3.86 -9.64
CA LEU A 404 17.68 -3.73 -11.03
C LEU A 404 18.83 -3.65 -12.04
N LYS A 405 20.05 -3.28 -11.62
CA LYS A 405 21.25 -3.36 -12.48
C LYS A 405 21.53 -4.78 -13.00
N THR A 406 21.00 -5.81 -12.30
CA THR A 406 21.18 -7.21 -12.66
C THR A 406 20.07 -7.75 -13.59
N LYS A 407 19.11 -6.90 -13.96
CA LYS A 407 17.89 -7.28 -14.69
C LYS A 407 17.86 -6.64 -16.08
N GLU A 408 17.23 -7.31 -17.03
CA GLU A 408 16.87 -6.70 -18.30
C GLU A 408 15.76 -5.67 -18.09
N HIS A 409 15.83 -4.56 -18.84
CA HIS A 409 14.79 -3.53 -18.73
C HIS A 409 13.44 -4.06 -19.22
N LYS A 410 12.39 -3.79 -18.43
CA LYS A 410 10.99 -3.96 -18.81
C LYS A 410 10.10 -3.04 -17.99
N ASP A 411 8.93 -2.72 -18.52
CA ASP A 411 7.87 -1.99 -17.85
C ASP A 411 6.79 -2.96 -17.33
N PHE A 412 5.87 -2.47 -16.50
CA PHE A 412 4.68 -3.23 -16.15
C PHE A 412 3.77 -3.43 -17.37
N SER A 413 3.21 -4.62 -17.51
CA SER A 413 2.25 -4.92 -18.56
C SER A 413 0.91 -4.27 -18.26
N ILE A 414 0.31 -3.65 -19.29
CA ILE A 414 -1.06 -3.15 -19.28
C ILE A 414 -1.85 -4.05 -20.22
N PRO A 415 -2.95 -4.69 -19.78
CA PRO A 415 -3.74 -5.56 -20.63
C PRO A 415 -4.49 -4.76 -21.72
N ASP A 416 -4.74 -5.38 -22.87
CA ASP A 416 -5.43 -4.74 -24.00
C ASP A 416 -6.86 -4.30 -23.68
N THR A 417 -7.46 -4.84 -22.61
CA THR A 417 -8.78 -4.45 -22.07
C THR A 417 -8.76 -3.10 -21.36
N VAL A 418 -7.58 -2.56 -21.04
CA VAL A 418 -7.41 -1.25 -20.41
C VAL A 418 -7.11 -0.19 -21.47
N ILE A 419 -8.02 0.75 -21.59
CA ILE A 419 -7.98 1.85 -22.58
C ILE A 419 -7.22 3.03 -21.99
N THR A 420 -6.22 3.51 -22.74
CA THR A 420 -5.44 4.70 -22.38
C THR A 420 -6.01 5.92 -23.07
N GLN A 421 -6.45 6.94 -22.29
CA GLN A 421 -7.00 8.20 -22.81
C GLN A 421 -6.54 9.39 -21.97
N LYS A 422 -6.43 10.56 -22.62
CA LYS A 422 -6.18 11.79 -21.87
C LYS A 422 -7.47 12.28 -21.19
N PHE A 423 -7.37 12.73 -19.96
CA PHE A 423 -8.46 13.38 -19.25
C PHE A 423 -8.10 14.82 -18.82
N CYS A 424 -9.09 15.64 -18.62
CA CYS A 424 -8.96 16.98 -18.07
C CYS A 424 -8.82 16.91 -16.55
N ARG A 425 -7.70 17.36 -15.99
CA ARG A 425 -7.43 17.30 -14.54
C ARG A 425 -8.48 18.07 -13.72
N GLU A 426 -9.04 19.15 -14.28
CA GLU A 426 -10.05 19.97 -13.60
C GLU A 426 -11.41 19.27 -13.49
N THR A 427 -11.86 18.60 -14.55
CA THR A 427 -13.21 18.03 -14.61
C THR A 427 -13.25 16.52 -14.38
N GLY A 428 -12.12 15.82 -14.45
CA GLY A 428 -12.04 14.36 -14.41
C GLY A 428 -12.59 13.66 -15.67
N LEU A 429 -13.09 14.40 -16.65
CA LEU A 429 -13.67 13.90 -17.89
C LEU A 429 -12.61 13.76 -18.99
N LEU A 430 -12.88 12.96 -20.04
CA LEU A 430 -11.97 12.83 -21.18
C LEU A 430 -11.69 14.20 -21.79
N ALA A 431 -10.42 14.47 -22.07
CA ALA A 431 -9.98 15.78 -22.50
C ALA A 431 -10.54 16.16 -23.88
N ASN A 432 -10.93 17.41 -24.04
CA ASN A 432 -11.18 18.05 -25.34
C ASN A 432 -9.98 18.97 -25.71
N SER A 433 -10.02 19.56 -26.91
CA SER A 433 -8.95 20.46 -27.42
C SER A 433 -8.81 21.78 -26.63
N LEU A 434 -9.77 22.13 -25.78
CA LEU A 434 -9.78 23.35 -25.00
C LEU A 434 -9.22 23.15 -23.59
N CYS A 435 -9.06 21.90 -23.14
CA CYS A 435 -8.55 21.58 -21.81
C CYS A 435 -7.09 22.07 -21.65
N PRO A 436 -6.79 22.93 -20.66
CA PRO A 436 -5.45 23.49 -20.49
C PRO A 436 -4.47 22.52 -19.82
N ASP A 437 -4.98 21.64 -18.95
CA ASP A 437 -4.21 20.66 -18.19
C ASP A 437 -4.81 19.27 -18.39
N THR A 438 -4.01 18.38 -19.02
CA THR A 438 -4.44 17.04 -19.38
C THR A 438 -3.43 16.01 -18.96
N VAL A 439 -3.89 14.90 -18.39
CA VAL A 439 -3.09 13.78 -17.93
C VAL A 439 -3.58 12.50 -18.59
N THR A 440 -2.69 11.54 -18.76
CA THR A 440 -3.04 10.20 -19.26
C THR A 440 -3.77 9.42 -18.16
N GLY A 441 -4.97 8.92 -18.47
CA GLY A 441 -5.77 8.05 -17.62
C GLY A 441 -5.93 6.66 -18.21
N TYR A 442 -6.32 5.71 -17.38
CA TYR A 442 -6.47 4.29 -17.69
C TYR A 442 -7.84 3.81 -17.28
N TYR A 443 -8.60 3.19 -18.19
CA TYR A 443 -10.01 2.91 -18.02
C TYR A 443 -10.40 1.55 -18.59
N THR A 444 -11.49 0.98 -18.07
CA THR A 444 -12.21 -0.08 -18.79
C THR A 444 -13.30 0.54 -19.66
N SER A 445 -13.73 -0.13 -20.73
CA SER A 445 -14.73 0.39 -21.66
C SER A 445 -16.07 0.68 -21.00
N ASP A 446 -16.40 -0.01 -19.92
CA ASP A 446 -17.66 0.09 -19.17
C ASP A 446 -17.58 1.04 -17.95
N ASN A 447 -16.38 1.60 -17.66
CA ASN A 447 -16.17 2.60 -16.60
C ASN A 447 -15.37 3.82 -17.09
N MET A 448 -15.53 4.19 -18.36
CA MET A 448 -14.88 5.36 -18.96
C MET A 448 -15.73 6.61 -18.73
N PRO A 449 -15.12 7.75 -18.31
CA PRO A 449 -15.88 9.00 -18.16
C PRO A 449 -16.30 9.58 -19.50
N GLY A 450 -17.33 10.45 -19.48
CA GLY A 450 -17.73 11.23 -20.65
C GLY A 450 -16.67 12.27 -21.06
N THR A 451 -16.87 12.91 -22.21
CA THR A 451 -15.95 13.95 -22.72
C THR A 451 -16.20 15.28 -22.01
N CYS A 452 -15.15 16.00 -21.66
CA CYS A 452 -15.20 17.34 -21.09
C CYS A 452 -15.91 18.31 -22.05
N VAL A 453 -16.91 19.02 -21.56
CA VAL A 453 -17.67 20.03 -22.31
C VAL A 453 -17.30 21.44 -21.89
N SER A 454 -16.40 21.62 -20.92
CA SER A 454 -15.95 22.94 -20.46
C SER A 454 -15.11 23.64 -21.52
N THR A 455 -15.34 24.93 -21.68
CA THR A 455 -14.49 25.80 -22.51
C THR A 455 -13.27 26.31 -21.76
N HIS A 456 -13.20 26.12 -20.43
CA HIS A 456 -12.12 26.59 -19.54
C HIS A 456 -11.84 28.10 -19.71
N GLY A 457 -12.92 28.90 -19.90
CA GLY A 457 -12.83 30.33 -20.09
C GLY A 457 -12.33 30.78 -21.47
N LYS A 458 -12.08 29.85 -22.40
CA LYS A 458 -11.73 30.22 -23.78
C LYS A 458 -12.98 30.62 -24.55
N VAL A 459 -12.89 31.77 -25.22
CA VAL A 459 -13.97 32.24 -26.11
C VAL A 459 -13.90 31.41 -27.41
N ILE A 460 -14.96 30.65 -27.69
CA ILE A 460 -15.11 29.98 -28.98
C ILE A 460 -15.58 31.01 -29.98
N THR A 461 -14.67 31.55 -30.81
CA THR A 461 -15.09 32.31 -32.00
C THR A 461 -15.66 31.28 -33.00
N PRO A 462 -16.91 31.45 -33.45
CA PRO A 462 -17.42 30.62 -34.55
C PRO A 462 -16.46 30.68 -35.73
N PRO A 463 -16.29 29.61 -36.51
CA PRO A 463 -15.53 29.71 -37.74
C PRO A 463 -16.12 30.82 -38.60
N GLU A 464 -15.28 31.78 -39.04
CA GLU A 464 -15.69 32.79 -40.01
C GLU A 464 -16.35 32.06 -41.18
N SER A 465 -17.65 32.26 -41.31
CA SER A 465 -18.36 31.77 -42.49
C SER A 465 -17.81 32.51 -43.68
N SER A 466 -16.97 31.84 -44.49
CA SER A 466 -16.55 32.35 -45.78
C SER A 466 -17.73 32.31 -46.77
N TYR A 467 -18.68 33.18 -46.55
CA TYR A 467 -19.59 33.55 -47.61
C TYR A 467 -18.95 34.69 -48.38
N SER A 468 -18.26 34.35 -49.47
CA SER A 468 -17.91 35.30 -50.53
C SER A 468 -19.18 35.71 -51.22
N TRP A 469 -19.65 36.93 -50.97
CA TRP A 469 -20.62 37.58 -51.83
C TRP A 469 -19.88 37.98 -53.10
N SER A 470 -20.22 37.33 -54.21
CA SER A 470 -19.87 37.81 -55.55
C SER A 470 -20.77 39.02 -55.83
N ASP A 471 -20.14 40.21 -55.94
CA ASP A 471 -20.75 41.42 -56.48
C ASP A 471 -21.19 41.17 -57.94
N GLU A 472 -22.48 41.07 -58.17
CA GLU A 472 -23.05 41.40 -59.49
C GLU A 472 -23.75 42.72 -59.35
N SER A 473 -23.13 43.72 -60.00
CA SER A 473 -23.65 45.08 -60.21
C SER A 473 -24.87 45.06 -61.13
N SER A 474 -25.98 45.63 -60.68
CA SER A 474 -26.93 46.27 -61.60
C SER A 474 -27.60 47.49 -60.92
N THR A 475 -27.33 48.61 -61.55
CA THR A 475 -27.87 49.95 -61.29
C THR A 475 -29.36 50.03 -61.51
N SER A 476 -30.12 50.72 -60.60
CA SER A 476 -31.19 51.64 -60.96
C SER A 476 -31.62 52.45 -59.77
N ASP A 477 -31.69 53.77 -59.99
CA ASP A 477 -32.18 54.85 -59.15
C ASP A 477 -33.61 54.63 -58.68
N THR A 478 -33.93 55.12 -57.47
CA THR A 478 -34.84 56.31 -57.23
C THR A 478 -35.13 56.42 -55.71
N SER A 479 -34.85 57.63 -55.22
CA SER A 479 -35.52 58.50 -54.22
C SER A 479 -36.65 57.92 -53.35
N ASP A 480 -36.69 58.09 -52.06
CA ASP A 480 -37.21 59.13 -51.23
C ASP A 480 -37.50 58.71 -49.78
N GLU A 481 -37.15 59.66 -48.93
CA GLU A 481 -37.74 60.12 -47.65
C GLU A 481 -38.03 59.17 -46.47
N SER A 482 -37.32 59.57 -45.41
CA SER A 482 -37.76 59.93 -44.05
C SER A 482 -38.72 59.03 -43.27
N SER A 483 -38.30 58.61 -42.11
CA SER A 483 -38.71 59.14 -40.82
C SER A 483 -38.09 58.39 -39.63
N THR A 484 -37.50 59.20 -38.78
CA THR A 484 -37.15 58.97 -37.41
C THR A 484 -38.33 58.51 -36.56
N GLU A 485 -38.12 57.52 -35.71
CA GLU A 485 -38.72 57.58 -34.37
C GLU A 485 -37.90 56.66 -33.40
N SER A 486 -37.39 57.37 -32.42
CA SER A 486 -36.84 56.83 -31.15
C SER A 486 -38.01 56.58 -30.20
N ILE A 487 -37.99 55.50 -29.45
CA ILE A 487 -38.69 55.45 -28.16
C ILE A 487 -37.82 54.68 -27.13
N GLU A 488 -37.67 55.38 -26.01
CA GLU A 488 -36.98 55.06 -24.75
C GLU A 488 -37.62 53.91 -23.97
N SER A 489 -36.78 53.40 -23.14
CA SER A 489 -36.92 52.72 -21.84
C SER A 489 -38.26 52.85 -21.10
N THR A 490 -38.66 51.80 -20.41
CA THR A 490 -39.20 51.90 -19.04
C THR A 490 -38.97 50.60 -18.25
N GLU A 491 -38.41 50.81 -17.07
CA GLU A 491 -38.43 49.92 -15.90
C GLU A 491 -39.85 49.85 -15.32
N SER A 492 -40.10 48.77 -14.61
CA SER A 492 -40.88 48.62 -13.36
C SER A 492 -41.40 47.16 -13.31
N GLY A 493 -41.41 46.41 -12.28
CA GLY A 493 -41.43 46.63 -10.86
C GLY A 493 -42.23 45.48 -10.25
N GLU A 494 -41.75 44.98 -9.17
CA GLU A 494 -42.37 44.22 -8.10
C GLU A 494 -43.75 43.58 -8.26
N SER A 495 -43.89 42.28 -7.84
CA SER A 495 -44.79 41.94 -6.72
C SER A 495 -44.69 40.48 -6.29
N SER A 496 -44.47 40.35 -5.01
CA SER A 496 -44.60 39.23 -4.09
C SER A 496 -45.98 38.54 -4.12
N THR A 497 -46.01 37.23 -3.89
CA THR A 497 -47.03 36.61 -3.02
C THR A 497 -46.49 35.39 -2.32
N GLU A 498 -46.54 35.49 -0.99
CA GLU A 498 -46.45 34.41 -0.02
C GLU A 498 -47.62 33.43 -0.18
N SER A 499 -47.37 32.16 0.11
CA SER A 499 -48.38 31.29 0.69
C SER A 499 -47.72 30.32 1.68
N THR A 500 -48.05 30.57 2.92
CA THR A 500 -47.86 29.73 4.10
C THR A 500 -48.85 28.58 4.11
N GLU A 501 -48.41 27.37 4.42
CA GLU A 501 -49.20 26.33 5.13
C GLU A 501 -48.23 25.51 6.00
N SER A 502 -48.38 25.63 7.16
CA SER A 502 -48.68 25.09 8.49
C SER A 502 -48.26 23.64 8.75
N ILE A 503 -47.48 23.61 9.78
CA ILE A 503 -46.88 22.59 10.63
C ILE A 503 -47.95 21.68 11.26
N GLU A 504 -47.68 20.37 11.29
CA GLU A 504 -48.15 19.50 12.36
C GLU A 504 -46.96 18.84 13.06
N SER A 505 -46.88 19.11 14.35
CA SER A 505 -45.99 18.57 15.35
C SER A 505 -46.48 17.20 15.81
N VAL A 506 -45.59 16.22 15.81
CA VAL A 506 -45.77 14.96 16.58
C VAL A 506 -44.68 14.91 17.63
N GLU A 507 -45.11 15.06 18.88
CA GLU A 507 -44.38 14.72 20.10
C GLU A 507 -44.20 13.19 20.18
N SER A 508 -43.02 12.74 20.50
CA SER A 508 -42.81 11.43 21.10
C SER A 508 -41.76 11.49 22.19
N SER A 509 -42.26 11.20 23.33
CA SER A 509 -41.75 10.96 24.65
C SER A 509 -40.32 10.39 24.75
N THR A 510 -39.56 11.07 25.61
CA THR A 510 -38.32 10.62 26.24
C THR A 510 -38.64 9.63 27.37
N GLU A 511 -38.12 8.43 27.28
CA GLU A 511 -37.87 7.58 28.46
C GLU A 511 -36.37 7.55 28.76
N SER A 512 -36.05 8.10 29.93
CA SER A 512 -34.76 8.05 30.56
C SER A 512 -34.55 6.70 31.25
N VAL A 513 -33.49 5.98 30.88
CA VAL A 513 -32.99 4.85 31.67
C VAL A 513 -31.69 5.25 32.33
N GLU A 514 -31.76 5.50 33.62
CA GLU A 514 -30.61 5.58 34.52
C GLU A 514 -29.98 4.18 34.66
N SER A 515 -28.71 4.04 34.34
CA SER A 515 -27.93 2.89 34.72
C SER A 515 -26.97 3.24 35.86
N VAL A 516 -27.21 2.58 36.96
CA VAL A 516 -26.45 2.58 38.20
C VAL A 516 -25.03 2.05 37.95
N ILE A 517 -24.04 2.82 38.32
CA ILE A 517 -22.65 2.38 38.38
C ILE A 517 -22.41 1.78 39.76
N GLU A 518 -22.22 0.49 39.84
CA GLU A 518 -21.67 -0.21 40.98
C GLU A 518 -20.15 -0.26 40.87
N THR A 519 -19.47 0.45 41.76
CA THR A 519 -18.02 0.38 42.00
C THR A 519 -17.74 -0.76 42.96
N SER A 520 -17.03 -1.78 42.52
CA SER A 520 -16.44 -2.79 43.40
C SER A 520 -14.93 -2.60 43.48
N GLU A 521 -14.44 -2.24 44.66
CA GLU A 521 -13.03 -2.27 45.05
C GLU A 521 -12.53 -3.74 45.14
N PRO A 522 -11.28 -4.05 44.83
CA PRO A 522 -10.71 -5.37 45.10
C PRO A 522 -10.15 -5.46 46.52
N GLU A 523 -10.63 -6.44 47.28
CA GLU A 523 -10.08 -6.89 48.56
C GLU A 523 -8.63 -7.38 48.42
N GLN A 524 -7.79 -6.86 49.31
CA GLN A 524 -6.46 -7.42 49.61
C GLN A 524 -6.62 -8.64 50.54
N THR A 525 -6.20 -9.81 50.07
CA THR A 525 -5.92 -10.93 50.96
C THR A 525 -4.42 -11.17 51.05
N SER A 526 -3.92 -10.84 52.24
CA SER A 526 -2.62 -11.29 52.75
C SER A 526 -2.68 -12.78 53.10
N SER A 527 -1.71 -13.57 52.67
CA SER A 527 -1.38 -14.83 53.34
C SER A 527 0.12 -15.02 53.45
N THR A 528 0.49 -15.10 54.69
CA THR A 528 1.78 -15.39 55.28
C THR A 528 2.39 -16.71 54.90
N GLU A 529 3.75 -16.70 54.95
CA GLU A 529 4.72 -17.80 54.92
C GLU A 529 4.31 -19.08 55.67
N THR A 530 4.80 -20.22 55.23
CA THR A 530 5.76 -21.07 55.95
C THR A 530 6.18 -22.30 55.14
N ARG A 531 7.47 -22.47 55.12
CA ARG A 531 8.38 -23.62 54.84
C ARG A 531 8.81 -23.89 53.44
#